data_0dee1f753745dd2d2e620d580128f4ca
#
_entry.id   0dee1f753745dd2d2e620d580128f4ca
#
_cell.length_a   1.000
_cell.length_b   1.000
_cell.length_c   1.000
_cell.angle_alpha   90.00
_cell.angle_beta   90.00
_cell.angle_gamma   90.00
#
_symmetry.space_group_name_H-M   'P 1'
#
loop_
_entity.id
_entity.type
_entity.pdbx_description
1 polymer ?
#
loop_
_entity_poly.entity_id
_entity_poly.type
_entity_poly.pdbx_seq_one_letter_code
_entity_poly.pdbx_strand_id
1 'polypeptide(L)'
;MSTTPMPQVRIPPTKAAHPADHIAAGTALSSLIARVCAARVLREHHIWEAVRILPEIAGLPDDIKQLPEFRRLMEKEAFTAALRLLAQSCQPARDIRDMEPHGDHWAATLFVRSALSQPRRRKLMRAEHRDPPAAFLIALLSSAIRKARPFVRRRRTNAAVQKEIGNE
;
A
#
# COMPACT_ATOMS: atom_id res chain seq x y z
N MET A 1 53.99 6.17 6.94
CA MET A 1 52.70 5.50 7.22
C MET A 1 51.62 6.48 6.85
N SER A 2 51.03 6.32 5.63
CA SER A 2 50.03 7.28 5.07
C SER A 2 48.63 6.73 5.30
N THR A 3 47.88 7.41 6.14
CA THR A 3 46.48 7.05 6.45
C THR A 3 45.58 7.70 5.42
N THR A 4 45.01 6.94 4.51
CA THR A 4 44.04 7.38 3.52
C THR A 4 42.70 7.59 4.22
N PRO A 5 42.06 8.78 4.14
CA PRO A 5 40.72 9.00 4.71
C PRO A 5 39.67 8.28 3.89
N MET A 6 38.80 7.52 4.57
CA MET A 6 37.61 6.87 3.97
C MET A 6 36.61 7.90 3.45
N PRO A 7 36.01 7.67 2.27
CA PRO A 7 34.96 8.55 1.74
C PRO A 7 33.70 8.44 2.62
N GLN A 8 33.26 9.58 3.17
CA GLN A 8 31.99 9.69 3.85
C GLN A 8 30.86 9.60 2.82
N VAL A 9 30.08 8.52 2.89
CA VAL A 9 28.83 8.35 2.13
C VAL A 9 27.80 9.37 2.69
N ARG A 10 27.57 10.46 1.97
CA ARG A 10 26.45 11.36 2.24
C ARG A 10 25.15 10.63 1.92
N ILE A 11 24.41 10.23 2.95
CA ILE A 11 23.03 9.78 2.82
C ILE A 11 22.20 11.03 2.48
N PRO A 12 21.52 11.08 1.32
CA PRO A 12 20.64 12.21 1.00
C PRO A 12 19.51 12.29 2.05
N PRO A 13 19.09 13.51 2.46
CA PRO A 13 18.00 13.67 3.41
C PRO A 13 16.72 13.09 2.82
N THR A 14 16.17 12.10 3.50
CA THR A 14 14.84 11.55 3.19
C THR A 14 13.84 12.70 3.33
N LYS A 15 13.25 13.12 2.21
CA LYS A 15 12.23 14.18 2.17
C LYS A 15 11.06 13.73 3.06
N ALA A 16 10.96 14.32 4.25
CA ALA A 16 9.84 14.08 5.14
C ALA A 16 8.56 14.55 4.43
N ALA A 17 7.68 13.63 4.08
CA ALA A 17 6.41 13.92 3.43
C ALA A 17 5.54 14.78 4.37
N HIS A 18 4.99 15.87 3.84
CA HIS A 18 4.14 16.77 4.59
C HIS A 18 2.81 16.08 4.96
N PRO A 19 2.23 16.29 6.16
CA PRO A 19 0.97 15.64 6.55
C PRO A 19 -0.20 15.92 5.60
N ALA A 20 -0.18 17.06 4.88
CA ALA A 20 -1.15 17.39 3.84
C ALA A 20 -1.06 16.44 2.63
N ASP A 21 0.15 16.02 2.25
CA ASP A 21 0.38 15.13 1.11
C ASP A 21 -0.21 13.74 1.39
N HIS A 22 -0.11 13.25 2.62
CA HIS A 22 -0.71 11.98 3.03
C HIS A 22 -2.24 11.98 3.01
N ILE A 23 -2.89 13.11 3.30
CA ILE A 23 -4.35 13.25 3.25
C ILE A 23 -4.81 13.25 1.78
N ALA A 24 -4.15 14.01 0.93
CA ALA A 24 -4.45 14.06 -0.50
C ALA A 24 -4.26 12.70 -1.17
N ALA A 25 -3.16 12.02 -0.87
CA ALA A 25 -2.87 10.69 -1.38
C ALA A 25 -3.89 9.64 -0.87
N GLY A 26 -4.35 9.76 0.39
CA GLY A 26 -5.40 8.90 0.94
C GLY A 26 -6.76 9.07 0.23
N THR A 27 -7.11 10.30 -0.14
CA THR A 27 -8.31 10.62 -0.91
C THR A 27 -8.22 10.08 -2.34
N ALA A 28 -7.09 10.28 -3.01
CA ALA A 28 -6.83 9.76 -4.35
C ALA A 28 -6.92 8.22 -4.37
N LEU A 29 -6.38 7.56 -3.35
CA LEU A 29 -6.44 6.11 -3.21
C LEU A 29 -7.88 5.61 -3.04
N SER A 30 -8.68 6.27 -2.19
CA SER A 30 -10.09 5.94 -1.99
C SER A 30 -10.91 6.11 -3.28
N SER A 31 -10.64 7.19 -4.04
CA SER A 31 -11.25 7.43 -5.34
C SER A 31 -10.88 6.36 -6.36
N LEU A 32 -9.61 5.94 -6.40
CA LEU A 32 -9.17 4.87 -7.30
C LEU A 32 -9.86 3.54 -6.95
N ILE A 33 -9.94 3.18 -5.66
CA ILE A 33 -10.66 1.97 -5.23
C ILE A 33 -12.12 2.01 -5.71
N ALA A 34 -12.83 3.13 -5.51
CA ALA A 34 -14.21 3.26 -5.93
C ALA A 34 -14.38 3.05 -7.44
N ARG A 35 -13.47 3.59 -8.26
CA ARG A 35 -13.49 3.40 -9.72
C ARG A 35 -13.18 1.96 -10.13
N VAL A 36 -12.22 1.32 -9.48
CA VAL A 36 -11.90 -0.10 -9.76
C VAL A 36 -13.08 -0.99 -9.35
N CYS A 37 -13.73 -0.73 -8.21
CA CYS A 37 -14.94 -1.46 -7.78
C CYS A 37 -16.10 -1.31 -8.76
N ALA A 38 -16.25 -0.14 -9.39
CA ALA A 38 -17.30 0.12 -10.39
C ALA A 38 -16.96 -0.42 -11.79
N ALA A 39 -15.70 -0.68 -12.06
CA ALA A 39 -15.25 -1.19 -13.35
C ALA A 39 -15.58 -2.68 -13.47
N ARG A 40 -16.05 -3.10 -14.66
CA ARG A 40 -16.33 -4.52 -14.93
C ARG A 40 -15.05 -5.36 -15.01
N VAL A 41 -13.97 -4.78 -15.53
CA VAL A 41 -12.66 -5.40 -15.77
C VAL A 41 -11.57 -4.39 -15.43
N LEU A 42 -10.48 -4.84 -14.84
CA LEU A 42 -9.31 -4.01 -14.61
C LEU A 42 -8.71 -3.53 -15.94
N ARG A 43 -8.33 -2.27 -15.99
CA ARG A 43 -7.65 -1.68 -17.13
C ARG A 43 -6.25 -1.21 -16.75
N GLU A 44 -5.38 -1.16 -17.72
CA GLU A 44 -3.98 -0.74 -17.56
C GLU A 44 -3.84 0.61 -16.82
N HIS A 45 -4.67 1.60 -17.16
CA HIS A 45 -4.62 2.92 -16.54
C HIS A 45 -4.88 2.90 -15.02
N HIS A 46 -5.67 1.94 -14.50
CA HIS A 46 -5.87 1.79 -13.05
C HIS A 46 -4.56 1.37 -12.36
N ILE A 47 -3.78 0.51 -13.00
CA ILE A 47 -2.48 0.07 -12.47
C ILE A 47 -1.47 1.21 -12.50
N TRP A 48 -1.40 1.96 -13.61
CA TRP A 48 -0.53 3.13 -13.72
C TRP A 48 -0.87 4.21 -12.70
N GLU A 49 -2.16 4.42 -12.42
CA GLU A 49 -2.58 5.35 -11.38
C GLU A 49 -2.19 4.86 -9.99
N ALA A 50 -2.37 3.56 -9.69
CA ALA A 50 -1.90 2.97 -8.45
C ALA A 50 -0.39 3.16 -8.25
N VAL A 51 0.41 2.95 -9.30
CA VAL A 51 1.88 3.17 -9.29
C VAL A 51 2.25 4.62 -9.00
N ARG A 52 1.38 5.59 -9.32
CA ARG A 52 1.62 7.01 -9.01
C ARG A 52 1.32 7.36 -7.55
N ILE A 53 0.36 6.68 -6.92
CA ILE A 53 -0.12 6.98 -5.56
C ILE A 53 0.63 6.16 -4.50
N LEU A 54 0.98 4.91 -4.80
CA LEU A 54 1.58 3.98 -3.84
C LEU A 54 2.96 4.41 -3.27
N PRO A 55 3.84 5.15 -3.97
CA PRO A 55 5.10 5.60 -3.40
C PRO A 55 4.92 6.36 -2.09
N GLU A 56 3.99 7.28 -2.02
CA GLU A 56 3.75 8.12 -0.85
C GLU A 56 3.13 7.38 0.34
N ILE A 57 2.29 6.36 0.06
CA ILE A 57 1.49 5.69 1.09
C ILE A 57 2.07 4.33 1.47
N ALA A 58 2.57 3.59 0.49
CA ALA A 58 2.99 2.21 0.65
C ALA A 58 4.51 2.01 0.54
N GLY A 59 5.27 3.09 0.30
CA GLY A 59 6.72 3.02 0.12
C GLY A 59 7.11 2.20 -1.11
N LEU A 60 6.35 2.31 -2.20
CA LEU A 60 6.71 1.74 -3.48
C LEU A 60 7.88 2.54 -4.05
N PRO A 61 8.96 1.91 -4.56
CA PRO A 61 10.06 2.61 -5.21
C PRO A 61 9.60 3.39 -6.44
N ASP A 62 10.10 4.62 -6.63
CA ASP A 62 9.71 5.48 -7.75
C ASP A 62 10.18 4.95 -9.11
N ASP A 63 11.24 4.17 -9.12
CA ASP A 63 11.85 3.55 -10.30
C ASP A 63 11.10 2.30 -10.79
N ILE A 64 10.09 1.81 -10.06
CA ILE A 64 9.29 0.64 -10.46
C ILE A 64 8.76 0.76 -11.90
N LYS A 65 8.41 1.99 -12.33
CA LYS A 65 7.94 2.29 -13.70
C LYS A 65 8.98 2.01 -14.76
N GLN A 66 10.26 2.02 -14.40
CA GLN A 66 11.39 1.84 -15.30
C GLN A 66 11.87 0.39 -15.32
N LEU A 67 11.39 -0.45 -14.38
CA LEU A 67 11.78 -1.86 -14.35
C LEU A 67 11.34 -2.57 -15.64
N PRO A 68 12.27 -3.15 -16.41
CA PRO A 68 11.95 -3.84 -17.66
C PRO A 68 10.93 -4.96 -17.49
N GLU A 69 11.01 -5.67 -16.35
CA GLU A 69 10.08 -6.74 -15.99
C GLU A 69 8.65 -6.20 -15.82
N PHE A 70 8.48 -5.09 -15.10
CA PHE A 70 7.17 -4.49 -14.89
C PHE A 70 6.55 -4.04 -16.22
N ARG A 71 7.31 -3.34 -17.06
CA ARG A 71 6.85 -2.91 -18.38
C ARG A 71 6.43 -4.09 -19.26
N ARG A 72 7.27 -5.13 -19.32
CA ARG A 72 6.96 -6.35 -20.08
C ARG A 72 5.67 -7.03 -19.61
N LEU A 73 5.41 -7.04 -18.29
CA LEU A 73 4.16 -7.60 -17.75
C LEU A 73 2.95 -6.75 -18.13
N MET A 74 3.09 -5.42 -18.13
CA MET A 74 2.03 -4.50 -18.55
C MET A 74 1.74 -4.63 -20.05
N GLU A 75 2.76 -4.68 -20.91
CA GLU A 75 2.64 -4.87 -22.37
C GLU A 75 1.95 -6.19 -22.73
N LYS A 76 2.13 -7.23 -21.92
CA LYS A 76 1.49 -8.55 -22.10
C LYS A 76 0.12 -8.66 -21.43
N GLU A 77 -0.40 -7.57 -20.85
CA GLU A 77 -1.62 -7.56 -20.05
C GLU A 77 -1.62 -8.59 -18.90
N ALA A 78 -0.43 -9.00 -18.47
CA ALA A 78 -0.24 -9.92 -17.34
C ALA A 78 -0.44 -9.21 -15.99
N PHE A 79 -1.61 -8.59 -15.80
CA PHE A 79 -1.90 -7.67 -14.69
C PHE A 79 -1.74 -8.32 -13.32
N THR A 80 -2.14 -9.58 -13.16
CA THR A 80 -1.95 -10.29 -11.87
C THR A 80 -0.47 -10.40 -11.51
N ALA A 81 0.41 -10.69 -12.48
CA ALA A 81 1.85 -10.77 -12.25
C ALA A 81 2.46 -9.38 -11.99
N ALA A 82 2.03 -8.35 -12.74
CA ALA A 82 2.43 -6.96 -12.51
C ALA A 82 2.04 -6.49 -11.09
N LEU A 83 0.82 -6.78 -10.64
CA LEU A 83 0.35 -6.45 -9.30
C LEU A 83 1.10 -7.20 -8.21
N ARG A 84 1.50 -8.46 -8.45
CA ARG A 84 2.35 -9.21 -7.52
C ARG A 84 3.71 -8.54 -7.35
N LEU A 85 4.33 -8.13 -8.46
CA LEU A 85 5.60 -7.39 -8.43
C LEU A 85 5.45 -6.08 -7.65
N LEU A 86 4.39 -5.29 -7.89
CA LEU A 86 4.12 -4.07 -7.13
C LEU A 86 3.95 -4.35 -5.63
N ALA A 87 3.18 -5.38 -5.28
CA ALA A 87 2.92 -5.74 -3.89
C ALA A 87 4.22 -6.11 -3.15
N GLN A 88 5.08 -6.88 -3.79
CA GLN A 88 6.38 -7.30 -3.24
C GLN A 88 7.37 -6.14 -3.13
N SER A 89 7.31 -5.17 -4.05
CA SER A 89 8.17 -3.98 -4.05
C SER A 89 7.77 -2.92 -3.02
N CYS A 90 6.57 -2.98 -2.47
CA CYS A 90 6.14 -2.06 -1.41
C CYS A 90 6.92 -2.26 -0.09
N GLN A 91 6.95 -1.21 0.74
CA GLN A 91 7.56 -1.26 2.08
C GLN A 91 6.54 -0.91 3.17
N PRO A 92 6.17 -1.88 4.03
CA PRO A 92 6.59 -3.29 4.01
C PRO A 92 6.04 -4.05 2.81
N ALA A 93 6.77 -5.09 2.38
CA ALA A 93 6.34 -5.95 1.29
C ALA A 93 4.99 -6.62 1.60
N ARG A 94 4.21 -6.83 0.56
CA ARG A 94 2.91 -7.47 0.63
C ARG A 94 2.93 -8.70 -0.27
N ASP A 95 2.37 -9.79 0.23
CA ASP A 95 2.24 -11.01 -0.55
C ASP A 95 0.78 -11.40 -0.67
N ILE A 96 0.41 -11.92 -1.83
CA ILE A 96 -0.88 -12.57 -2.02
C ILE A 96 -0.83 -13.92 -1.32
N ARG A 97 -1.80 -14.17 -0.46
CA ARG A 97 -1.97 -15.45 0.21
C ARG A 97 -2.83 -16.39 -0.64
N ASP A 98 -4.00 -15.89 -0.99
CA ASP A 98 -5.00 -16.68 -1.69
C ASP A 98 -5.71 -15.81 -2.73
N MET A 99 -6.09 -16.45 -3.85
CA MET A 99 -7.00 -15.89 -4.83
C MET A 99 -7.97 -16.99 -5.22
N GLU A 100 -9.18 -16.94 -4.68
CA GLU A 100 -10.16 -18.00 -4.74
C GLU A 100 -11.44 -17.53 -5.45
N PRO A 101 -12.04 -18.35 -6.30
CA PRO A 101 -13.37 -18.08 -6.82
C PRO A 101 -14.40 -18.19 -5.69
N HIS A 102 -15.32 -17.23 -5.63
CA HIS A 102 -16.41 -17.18 -4.66
C HIS A 102 -17.72 -16.81 -5.35
N GLY A 103 -18.45 -17.81 -5.80
CA GLY A 103 -19.62 -17.60 -6.65
C GLY A 103 -19.22 -16.98 -8.00
N ASP A 104 -19.80 -15.83 -8.32
CA ASP A 104 -19.51 -15.04 -9.54
C ASP A 104 -18.38 -14.02 -9.35
N HIS A 105 -17.71 -14.03 -8.21
CA HIS A 105 -16.63 -13.11 -7.82
C HIS A 105 -15.35 -13.87 -7.49
N TRP A 106 -14.25 -13.14 -7.45
CA TRP A 106 -12.95 -13.60 -6.96
C TRP A 106 -12.61 -12.88 -5.67
N ALA A 107 -12.19 -13.64 -4.67
CA ALA A 107 -11.67 -13.10 -3.41
C ALA A 107 -10.15 -13.14 -3.42
N ALA A 108 -9.52 -11.98 -3.29
CA ALA A 108 -8.08 -11.86 -3.14
C ALA A 108 -7.73 -11.55 -1.68
N THR A 109 -6.84 -12.34 -1.08
CA THR A 109 -6.36 -12.14 0.28
C THR A 109 -4.87 -11.81 0.27
N LEU A 110 -4.52 -10.64 0.82
CA LEU A 110 -3.15 -10.17 0.97
C LEU A 110 -2.73 -10.16 2.43
N PHE A 111 -1.47 -10.42 2.70
CA PHE A 111 -0.86 -10.17 3.98
C PHE A 111 0.31 -9.19 3.88
N VAL A 112 0.52 -8.40 4.92
CA VAL A 112 1.64 -7.47 5.03
C VAL A 112 2.78 -8.16 5.75
N ARG A 113 3.93 -8.25 5.10
CA ARG A 113 5.16 -8.84 5.66
C ARG A 113 5.79 -7.80 6.59
N SER A 114 5.73 -8.01 7.90
CA SER A 114 6.38 -7.13 8.88
C SER A 114 7.66 -7.79 9.40
N ALA A 115 8.77 -7.06 9.33
CA ALA A 115 10.07 -7.54 9.82
C ALA A 115 10.13 -7.73 11.35
N LEU A 116 9.23 -7.07 12.09
CA LEU A 116 9.25 -7.03 13.57
C LEU A 116 8.04 -7.74 14.21
N SER A 117 7.12 -8.28 13.43
CA SER A 117 5.91 -8.86 14.00
C SER A 117 6.03 -10.35 14.18
N GLN A 118 5.75 -10.81 15.39
CA GLN A 118 5.48 -12.21 15.69
C GLN A 118 4.50 -12.80 14.67
N PRO A 119 4.64 -14.05 14.25
CA PRO A 119 3.86 -14.70 13.19
C PRO A 119 2.33 -14.64 13.42
N ARG A 120 1.89 -14.38 14.64
CA ARG A 120 0.47 -14.33 15.03
C ARG A 120 -0.30 -13.06 14.66
N ARG A 121 0.36 -11.98 14.20
CA ARG A 121 -0.29 -10.71 13.83
C ARG A 121 -0.11 -10.34 12.37
N ARG A 122 -0.24 -11.29 11.46
CA ARG A 122 -0.29 -10.99 10.03
C ARG A 122 -1.58 -10.24 9.72
N LYS A 123 -1.43 -9.00 9.26
CA LYS A 123 -2.55 -8.15 8.88
C LYS A 123 -3.06 -8.65 7.52
N LEU A 124 -4.21 -9.31 7.53
CA LEU A 124 -4.88 -9.80 6.32
C LEU A 124 -5.79 -8.71 5.76
N MET A 125 -5.77 -8.57 4.44
CA MET A 125 -6.69 -7.71 3.68
C MET A 125 -7.34 -8.57 2.62
N ARG A 126 -8.68 -8.64 2.66
CA ARG A 126 -9.48 -9.34 1.68
C ARG A 126 -10.29 -8.34 0.87
N ALA A 127 -10.37 -8.56 -0.42
CA ALA A 127 -11.23 -7.84 -1.33
C ALA A 127 -11.85 -8.79 -2.33
N GLU A 128 -13.04 -8.44 -2.82
CA GLU A 128 -13.81 -9.25 -3.75
C GLU A 128 -14.14 -8.42 -4.99
N HIS A 129 -14.04 -9.05 -6.17
CA HIS A 129 -14.42 -8.46 -7.44
C HIS A 129 -14.65 -9.57 -8.48
N ARG A 130 -15.46 -9.29 -9.52
CA ARG A 130 -15.69 -10.26 -10.63
C ARG A 130 -14.42 -10.56 -11.42
N ASP A 131 -13.56 -9.57 -11.56
CA ASP A 131 -12.27 -9.68 -12.25
C ASP A 131 -11.15 -9.95 -11.23
N PRO A 132 -10.39 -11.07 -11.37
CA PRO A 132 -9.35 -11.46 -10.41
C PRO A 132 -8.27 -10.39 -10.21
N PRO A 133 -7.69 -9.77 -11.28
CA PRO A 133 -6.72 -8.70 -11.09
C PRO A 133 -7.29 -7.48 -10.37
N ALA A 134 -8.59 -7.15 -10.57
CA ALA A 134 -9.24 -6.05 -9.86
C ALA A 134 -9.38 -6.36 -8.37
N ALA A 135 -9.79 -7.58 -8.00
CA ALA A 135 -9.83 -8.01 -6.59
C ALA A 135 -8.46 -7.85 -5.92
N PHE A 136 -7.39 -8.24 -6.62
CA PHE A 136 -6.02 -8.08 -6.13
C PHE A 136 -5.65 -6.60 -5.95
N LEU A 137 -5.91 -5.76 -6.94
CA LEU A 137 -5.61 -4.33 -6.85
C LEU A 137 -6.36 -3.69 -5.69
N ILE A 138 -7.65 -3.95 -5.53
CA ILE A 138 -8.45 -3.42 -4.41
C ILE A 138 -7.86 -3.86 -3.06
N ALA A 139 -7.47 -5.12 -2.89
CA ALA A 139 -6.84 -5.61 -1.67
C ALA A 139 -5.50 -4.89 -1.39
N LEU A 140 -4.67 -4.69 -2.43
CA LEU A 140 -3.40 -3.97 -2.34
C LEU A 140 -3.60 -2.53 -1.89
N LEU A 141 -4.48 -1.78 -2.55
CA LEU A 141 -4.80 -0.39 -2.24
C LEU A 141 -5.40 -0.25 -0.83
N SER A 142 -6.32 -1.14 -0.46
CA SER A 142 -6.92 -1.17 0.88
C SER A 142 -5.90 -1.42 1.99
N SER A 143 -4.86 -2.23 1.70
CA SER A 143 -3.76 -2.48 2.63
C SER A 143 -2.93 -1.21 2.89
N ALA A 144 -2.84 -0.31 1.91
CA ALA A 144 -2.11 0.95 2.00
C ALA A 144 -2.88 2.00 2.82
N ILE A 145 -4.20 2.14 2.62
CA ILE A 145 -5.05 3.11 3.37
C ILE A 145 -4.97 2.88 4.88
N ARG A 146 -4.95 1.64 5.34
CA ARG A 146 -4.90 1.35 6.78
C ARG A 146 -3.61 1.78 7.46
N LYS A 147 -2.52 1.97 6.72
CA LYS A 147 -1.26 2.53 7.24
C LYS A 147 -1.38 4.04 7.46
N ALA A 148 -2.18 4.72 6.65
CA ALA A 148 -2.41 6.17 6.75
C ALA A 148 -3.33 6.60 7.92
N ARG A 149 -3.97 5.67 8.64
CA ARG A 149 -4.95 5.95 9.70
C ARG A 149 -4.50 5.77 11.17
N PRO A 150 -3.24 5.88 11.61
CA PRO A 150 -2.92 5.65 13.03
C PRO A 150 -3.21 6.84 13.96
N PHE A 151 -3.46 8.07 13.47
CA PHE A 151 -3.32 9.26 14.34
C PHE A 151 -4.61 9.88 14.89
N VAL A 152 -5.78 9.57 14.35
CA VAL A 152 -7.01 10.29 14.77
C VAL A 152 -7.72 9.63 15.97
N ARG A 153 -7.46 8.36 16.27
CA ARG A 153 -8.25 7.64 17.29
C ARG A 153 -7.74 7.77 18.73
N ARG A 154 -6.51 8.25 18.97
CA ARG A 154 -5.93 8.34 20.33
C ARG A 154 -6.20 9.64 21.07
N ARG A 155 -6.70 10.70 20.42
CA ARG A 155 -6.97 11.98 21.07
C ARG A 155 -8.34 12.08 21.75
N ARG A 156 -9.30 11.19 21.45
CA ARG A 156 -10.65 11.25 22.04
C ARG A 156 -10.80 10.59 23.40
N THR A 157 -9.91 9.69 23.80
CA THR A 157 -10.01 8.99 25.09
C THR A 157 -9.34 9.72 26.25
N ASN A 158 -8.39 10.61 26.01
CA ASN A 158 -7.72 11.35 27.10
C ASN A 158 -8.43 12.64 27.53
N ALA A 159 -9.36 13.16 26.73
CA ALA A 159 -10.13 14.35 27.10
C ALA A 159 -11.33 14.03 28.01
N ALA A 160 -11.80 12.78 28.05
CA ALA A 160 -12.91 12.35 28.90
C ALA A 160 -12.49 12.01 30.33
N VAL A 161 -11.23 11.58 30.53
CA VAL A 161 -10.74 11.17 31.86
C VAL A 161 -10.32 12.36 32.73
N GLN A 162 -9.98 13.51 32.17
CA GLN A 162 -9.58 14.69 32.94
C GLN A 162 -10.75 15.55 33.46
N LYS A 163 -11.99 15.23 33.08
CA LYS A 163 -13.16 16.02 33.52
C LYS A 163 -13.83 15.51 34.79
N GLU A 164 -13.43 14.35 35.30
CA GLU A 164 -14.02 13.74 36.53
C GLU A 164 -13.19 13.92 37.82
N ILE A 165 -11.98 14.52 37.72
CA ILE A 165 -11.11 14.67 38.92
C ILE A 165 -11.16 16.11 39.53
N GLY A 166 -12.03 16.96 38.98
CA GLY A 166 -12.07 18.38 39.38
C GLY A 166 -13.31 18.82 40.18
N ASN A 167 -14.05 17.91 40.86
CA ASN A 167 -15.21 18.30 41.64
C ASN A 167 -15.33 17.43 42.90
N GLU A 168 -14.44 17.68 43.87
CA GLU A 168 -14.62 17.44 45.31
C GLU A 168 -13.98 18.57 46.09
#